data_06d025a183609e5edb9bb9124c5efc81
#
_entry.id   06d025a183609e5edb9bb9124c5efc81
#
_cell.length_a   1.000
_cell.length_b   1.000
_cell.length_c   1.000
_cell.angle_alpha   90.00
_cell.angle_beta   90.00
_cell.angle_gamma   90.00
#
_symmetry.space_group_name_H-M   'P 1'
#
loop_
_entity.id
_entity.type
_entity.pdbx_description
1 polymer ?
#
loop_
_entity_poly.entity_id
_entity_poly.type
_entity_poly.pdbx_seq_one_letter_code
_entity_poly.pdbx_strand_id
1 'polypeptide(L)'
;MGNKMIKLIDLKSLQQFKSKGFELNDKKIFAVFKDGQYFVYENQCPHLGIDLEFMPDQFLDADNALIICSTHGALFEIQTGQCVSGPCQGDHLELIESKVDQEFLWVSI
;
A
#
# COMPACT_ATOMS: atom_id res chain seq x y z
N MET A 1 23.30 2.63 8.24
CA MET A 1 23.54 3.27 7.49
C MET A 1 22.73 3.58 6.47
N GLY A 2 22.49 4.38 6.06
CA GLY A 2 21.74 5.01 5.19
C GLY A 2 20.89 4.17 4.35
N ASN A 3 19.65 4.22 4.56
CA ASN A 3 18.73 3.55 3.69
C ASN A 3 18.74 4.25 2.35
N LYS A 4 18.89 3.47 1.28
CA LYS A 4 18.80 4.01 -0.02
C LYS A 4 17.38 4.23 -0.36
N MET A 5 17.02 5.42 -0.77
CA MET A 5 15.68 5.72 -1.27
C MET A 5 15.62 5.42 -2.75
N ILE A 6 14.59 4.70 -3.17
CA ILE A 6 14.36 4.31 -4.55
C ILE A 6 13.16 5.07 -5.08
N LYS A 7 13.32 5.68 -6.26
CA LYS A 7 12.22 6.39 -6.91
C LYS A 7 11.18 5.37 -7.36
N LEU A 8 9.95 5.50 -6.89
CA LEU A 8 8.90 4.52 -7.14
C LEU A 8 7.98 4.93 -8.28
N ILE A 9 7.39 6.11 -8.20
CA ILE A 9 6.39 6.53 -9.17
C ILE A 9 6.24 8.04 -9.11
N ASP A 10 5.82 8.66 -10.21
CA ASP A 10 5.50 10.07 -10.19
C ASP A 10 4.16 10.29 -9.49
N LEU A 11 4.04 11.41 -8.81
CA LEU A 11 2.87 11.69 -7.98
C LEU A 11 1.59 11.79 -8.79
N LYS A 12 1.67 12.36 -9.99
CA LYS A 12 0.48 12.54 -10.82
C LYS A 12 -0.13 11.21 -11.22
N SER A 13 0.70 10.24 -11.56
CA SER A 13 0.20 8.90 -11.93
C SER A 13 -0.50 8.24 -10.76
N LEU A 14 0.10 8.32 -9.57
CA LEU A 14 -0.51 7.70 -8.40
C LEU A 14 -1.81 8.41 -8.02
N GLN A 15 -1.87 9.73 -8.16
CA GLN A 15 -3.10 10.47 -7.92
C GLN A 15 -4.22 9.99 -8.85
N GLN A 16 -3.87 9.67 -10.08
CA GLN A 16 -4.84 9.20 -11.06
C GLN A 16 -5.29 7.78 -10.77
N PHE A 17 -4.37 6.89 -10.45
CA PHE A 17 -4.68 5.49 -10.20
C PHE A 17 -5.25 5.23 -8.82
N LYS A 18 -4.94 6.05 -7.84
CA LYS A 18 -5.32 5.94 -6.43
C LYS A 18 -4.54 4.85 -5.70
N SER A 19 -4.23 3.75 -6.34
CA SER A 19 -3.35 2.72 -5.77
C SER A 19 -2.61 2.00 -6.89
N LYS A 20 -1.42 1.48 -6.56
CA LYS A 20 -0.64 0.74 -7.55
C LYS A 20 0.36 -0.17 -6.84
N GLY A 21 0.50 -1.39 -7.37
CA GLY A 21 1.44 -2.36 -6.84
C GLY A 21 2.77 -2.33 -7.55
N PHE A 22 3.83 -2.73 -6.84
CA PHE A 22 5.19 -2.76 -7.34
C PHE A 22 5.92 -3.96 -6.78
N GLU A 23 6.92 -4.43 -7.51
CA GLU A 23 7.80 -5.47 -7.01
C GLU A 23 9.23 -4.97 -7.13
N LEU A 24 9.94 -4.85 -6.00
CA LEU A 24 11.29 -4.35 -5.93
C LEU A 24 12.13 -5.29 -5.08
N ASN A 25 13.28 -5.75 -5.60
CA ASN A 25 14.19 -6.61 -4.84
C ASN A 25 13.48 -7.81 -4.22
N ASP A 26 12.61 -8.45 -4.98
CA ASP A 26 11.81 -9.60 -4.54
C ASP A 26 10.82 -9.28 -3.44
N LYS A 27 10.58 -8.01 -3.17
CA LYS A 27 9.58 -7.59 -2.21
C LYS A 27 8.43 -6.92 -2.95
N LYS A 28 7.21 -7.34 -2.65
CA LYS A 28 6.01 -6.74 -3.23
C LYS A 28 5.48 -5.68 -2.29
N ILE A 29 5.26 -4.48 -2.84
CA ILE A 29 4.73 -3.36 -2.08
C ILE A 29 3.62 -2.70 -2.88
N PHE A 30 2.86 -1.84 -2.25
CA PHE A 30 1.88 -1.03 -2.98
C PHE A 30 1.81 0.37 -2.37
N ALA A 31 1.44 1.33 -3.21
CA ALA A 31 1.30 2.72 -2.81
C ALA A 31 -0.15 3.15 -2.96
N VAL A 32 -0.61 4.01 -2.06
CA VAL A 32 -1.98 4.53 -2.05
C VAL A 32 -1.93 6.04 -1.93
N PHE A 33 -2.79 6.72 -2.70
CA PHE A 33 -2.99 8.16 -2.57
C PHE A 33 -4.37 8.41 -1.96
N LYS A 34 -4.40 9.19 -0.89
CA LYS A 34 -5.68 9.51 -0.23
C LYS A 34 -5.58 10.88 0.43
N ASP A 35 -6.52 11.76 0.10
CA ASP A 35 -6.65 13.08 0.73
C ASP A 35 -5.33 13.87 0.73
N GLY A 36 -4.63 13.88 -0.40
CA GLY A 36 -3.39 14.64 -0.56
C GLY A 36 -2.17 13.98 0.07
N GLN A 37 -2.30 12.75 0.57
CA GLN A 37 -1.21 12.05 1.21
C GLN A 37 -0.90 10.75 0.51
N TYR A 38 0.33 10.26 0.71
CA TYR A 38 0.81 9.03 0.07
C TYR A 38 1.25 8.04 1.13
N PHE A 39 0.83 6.78 0.95
CA PHE A 39 1.12 5.72 1.89
C PHE A 39 1.67 4.52 1.13
N VAL A 40 2.69 3.85 1.67
CA VAL A 40 3.27 2.67 1.05
C VAL A 40 3.30 1.54 2.07
N TYR A 41 2.82 0.38 1.67
CA TYR A 41 2.77 -0.79 2.54
C TYR A 41 3.31 -2.02 1.81
N GLU A 42 3.74 -3.00 2.58
CA GLU A 42 4.10 -4.29 2.04
C GLU A 42 2.82 -4.98 1.55
N ASN A 43 2.88 -5.58 0.36
CA ASN A 43 1.73 -6.26 -0.23
C ASN A 43 1.65 -7.67 0.31
N GLN A 44 1.19 -7.79 1.53
CA GLN A 44 1.09 -9.07 2.20
C GLN A 44 -0.01 -9.01 3.25
N CYS A 45 -1.01 -9.87 3.11
CA CYS A 45 -2.09 -9.95 4.10
C CYS A 45 -1.53 -10.51 5.41
N PRO A 46 -1.66 -9.81 6.52
CA PRO A 46 -1.07 -10.26 7.80
C PRO A 46 -1.57 -11.63 8.25
N HIS A 47 -2.79 -11.99 7.85
CA HIS A 47 -3.39 -13.25 8.27
C HIS A 47 -2.77 -14.45 7.57
N LEU A 48 -2.58 -14.39 6.26
CA LEU A 48 -2.12 -15.51 5.46
C LEU A 48 -0.80 -15.31 4.74
N GLY A 49 -0.27 -14.10 4.74
CA GLY A 49 0.97 -13.82 4.03
C GLY A 49 0.83 -13.84 2.52
N ILE A 50 -0.38 -13.67 2.00
CA ILE A 50 -0.63 -13.66 0.57
C ILE A 50 -0.81 -12.23 0.06
N ASP A 51 -0.75 -12.06 -1.26
CA ASP A 51 -0.97 -10.76 -1.88
C ASP A 51 -2.40 -10.27 -1.59
N LEU A 52 -2.55 -8.96 -1.40
CA LEU A 52 -3.84 -8.36 -1.09
C LEU A 52 -4.76 -8.29 -2.29
N GLU A 53 -4.19 -8.02 -3.47
CA GLU A 53 -5.00 -7.75 -4.64
C GLU A 53 -5.42 -9.03 -5.37
N PHE A 54 -6.66 -9.05 -5.84
CA PHE A 54 -7.12 -10.09 -6.75
C PHE A 54 -6.87 -9.62 -8.19
N MET A 55 -7.21 -8.36 -8.48
CA MET A 55 -6.93 -7.75 -9.77
C MET A 55 -5.72 -6.82 -9.62
N PRO A 56 -4.84 -6.76 -10.62
CA PRO A 56 -3.64 -5.91 -10.51
C PRO A 56 -3.98 -4.47 -10.13
N ASP A 57 -3.21 -3.93 -9.20
CA ASP A 57 -3.29 -2.53 -8.76
C ASP A 57 -4.61 -2.14 -8.06
N GLN A 58 -5.47 -3.10 -7.73
CA GLN A 58 -6.72 -2.79 -7.05
C GLN A 58 -6.62 -3.13 -5.58
N PHE A 59 -6.18 -2.18 -4.78
CA PHE A 59 -5.97 -2.36 -3.35
C PHE A 59 -7.03 -1.67 -2.50
N LEU A 60 -7.93 -0.91 -3.11
CA LEU A 60 -8.91 -0.12 -2.37
C LEU A 60 -10.31 -0.68 -2.56
N ASP A 61 -11.17 -0.47 -1.54
CA ASP A 61 -12.56 -0.87 -1.65
C ASP A 61 -13.30 0.04 -2.65
N ALA A 62 -14.57 -0.25 -2.88
CA ALA A 62 -15.35 0.45 -3.91
C ALA A 62 -15.40 1.98 -3.70
N ASP A 63 -15.33 2.41 -2.44
CA ASP A 63 -15.41 3.84 -2.13
C ASP A 63 -14.04 4.49 -2.00
N ASN A 64 -12.96 3.76 -2.24
CA ASN A 64 -11.58 4.23 -2.06
C ASN A 64 -11.35 4.75 -0.65
N ALA A 65 -12.05 4.18 0.33
CA ALA A 65 -11.97 4.63 1.72
C ALA A 65 -11.07 3.73 2.56
N LEU A 66 -10.96 2.45 2.20
CA LEU A 66 -10.18 1.46 2.95
C LEU A 66 -9.38 0.59 1.99
N ILE A 67 -8.28 0.04 2.49
CA ILE A 67 -7.54 -0.99 1.77
C ILE A 67 -8.24 -2.31 2.00
N ILE A 68 -8.36 -3.13 0.97
CA ILE A 68 -9.07 -4.40 1.06
C ILE A 68 -8.18 -5.57 0.65
N CYS A 69 -8.24 -6.66 1.42
CA CYS A 69 -7.66 -7.93 1.02
C CYS A 69 -8.74 -8.70 0.24
N SER A 70 -8.54 -8.85 -1.05
CA SER A 70 -9.57 -9.42 -1.92
C SER A 70 -9.91 -10.88 -1.62
N THR A 71 -8.99 -11.62 -1.00
CA THR A 71 -9.20 -13.02 -0.73
C THR A 71 -10.19 -13.25 0.42
N HIS A 72 -10.06 -12.48 1.50
CA HIS A 72 -10.90 -12.68 2.69
C HIS A 72 -11.74 -11.48 3.06
N GLY A 73 -11.67 -10.41 2.29
CA GLY A 73 -12.45 -9.22 2.58
C GLY A 73 -11.99 -8.43 3.80
N ALA A 74 -10.79 -8.69 4.29
CA ALA A 74 -10.25 -7.92 5.40
C ALA A 74 -10.07 -6.47 4.96
N LEU A 75 -10.39 -5.54 5.84
CA LEU A 75 -10.32 -4.11 5.55
C LEU A 75 -9.31 -3.44 6.48
N PHE A 76 -8.53 -2.51 5.91
CA PHE A 76 -7.47 -1.82 6.64
C PHE A 76 -7.60 -0.32 6.46
N GLU A 77 -7.27 0.43 7.50
CA GLU A 77 -7.23 1.88 7.40
C GLU A 77 -6.06 2.29 6.51
N ILE A 78 -6.31 3.25 5.62
CA ILE A 78 -5.27 3.72 4.69
C ILE A 78 -4.15 4.41 5.46
N GLN A 79 -4.49 5.22 6.46
CA GLN A 79 -3.52 6.05 7.17
C GLN A 79 -2.62 5.26 8.12
N THR A 80 -3.09 4.14 8.63
CA THR A 80 -2.34 3.38 9.64
C THR A 80 -2.00 1.96 9.22
N GLY A 81 -2.74 1.41 8.24
CA GLY A 81 -2.58 0.00 7.87
C GLY A 81 -3.22 -0.97 8.84
N GLN A 82 -3.95 -0.47 9.84
CA GLN A 82 -4.54 -1.33 10.86
C GLN A 82 -5.77 -2.05 10.32
N CYS A 83 -5.87 -3.34 10.58
CA CYS A 83 -7.03 -4.13 10.16
C CYS A 83 -8.23 -3.75 11.03
N VAL A 84 -9.30 -3.30 10.40
CA VAL A 84 -10.51 -2.87 11.11
C VAL A 84 -11.67 -3.83 10.93
N SER A 85 -11.54 -4.79 10.04
CA SER A 85 -12.62 -5.76 9.81
C SER A 85 -12.04 -7.00 9.15
N GLY A 86 -12.57 -8.16 9.47
CA GLY A 86 -12.16 -9.43 8.86
C GLY A 86 -11.31 -10.28 9.76
N PRO A 87 -10.77 -11.38 9.23
CA PRO A 87 -10.07 -12.37 10.06
C PRO A 87 -8.76 -11.88 10.67
N CYS A 88 -8.18 -10.81 10.15
CA CYS A 88 -6.92 -10.29 10.71
C CYS A 88 -7.14 -9.09 11.63
N GLN A 89 -8.32 -8.93 12.19
CA GLN A 89 -8.60 -7.84 13.09
C GLN A 89 -7.63 -7.88 14.27
N GLY A 90 -6.98 -6.76 14.56
CA GLY A 90 -5.93 -6.70 15.55
C GLY A 90 -4.53 -6.69 14.96
N ASP A 91 -4.39 -7.07 13.69
CA ASP A 91 -3.12 -7.03 12.99
C ASP A 91 -3.05 -5.77 12.12
N HIS A 92 -1.93 -5.56 11.46
CA HIS A 92 -1.75 -4.40 10.60
C HIS A 92 -0.82 -4.74 9.43
N LEU A 93 -0.93 -3.94 8.37
CA LEU A 93 0.00 -4.03 7.25
C LEU A 93 1.35 -3.45 7.66
N GLU A 94 2.42 -3.94 7.06
CA GLU A 94 3.75 -3.42 7.33
C GLU A 94 3.97 -2.13 6.54
N LEU A 95 4.27 -1.05 7.24
CA LEU A 95 4.51 0.26 6.64
C LEU A 95 5.91 0.30 6.02
N ILE A 96 5.98 0.81 4.80
CA ILE A 96 7.25 1.03 4.11
C ILE A 96 7.57 2.52 4.20
N GLU A 97 8.77 2.84 4.66
CA GLU A 97 9.20 4.23 4.76
C GLU A 97 9.19 4.88 3.38
N SER A 98 8.57 6.04 3.27
CA SER A 98 8.46 6.73 2.00
C SER A 98 8.58 8.24 2.19
N LYS A 99 8.89 8.94 1.11
CA LYS A 99 8.89 10.40 1.14
C LYS A 99 8.54 10.93 -0.25
N VAL A 100 8.05 12.17 -0.27
CA VAL A 100 7.73 12.87 -1.51
C VAL A 100 8.83 13.88 -1.78
N ASP A 101 9.40 13.85 -2.99
CA ASP A 101 10.45 14.78 -3.37
C ASP A 101 10.46 14.96 -4.88
N GLN A 102 10.46 16.19 -5.34
CA GLN A 102 10.58 16.54 -6.77
C GLN A 102 9.51 15.84 -7.63
N GLU A 103 8.27 15.84 -7.15
CA GLU A 103 7.13 15.27 -7.86
C GLU A 103 7.17 13.75 -8.00
N PHE A 104 7.98 13.09 -7.19
CA PHE A 104 8.04 11.63 -7.15
C PHE A 104 7.88 11.11 -5.74
N LEU A 105 7.37 9.89 -5.65
CA LEU A 105 7.31 9.15 -4.39
C LEU A 105 8.52 8.23 -4.33
N TRP A 106 9.24 8.27 -3.22
CA TRP A 106 10.45 7.48 -2.99
C TRP A 106 10.21 6.54 -1.82
N VAL A 107 10.81 5.37 -1.86
CA VAL A 107 10.67 4.39 -0.79
C VAL A 107 12.03 3.87 -0.36
N SER A 108 12.08 3.44 0.90
CA SER A 108 13.28 2.84 1.49
C SER A 108 13.00 1.36 1.73
N ILE A 109 13.66 0.51 0.96
CA ILE A 109 13.51 -0.95 1.13
C ILE A 109 14.84 -1.67 0.94
#